data_079617e79a055643fdab2d3cc92518e3
#
_entry.id   079617e79a055643fdab2d3cc92518e3
#
_cell.length_a   1.000
_cell.length_b   1.000
_cell.length_c   1.000
_cell.angle_alpha   90.00
_cell.angle_beta   90.00
_cell.angle_gamma   90.00
#
_symmetry.space_group_name_H-M   'P 1'
#
loop_
_entity.id
_entity.type
_entity.pdbx_description
1 polymer ?
#
loop_
_entity_poly.entity_id
_entity_poly.type
_entity_poly.pdbx_seq_one_letter_code
_entity_poly.pdbx_strand_id
1 'polypeptide(L)'
;MTDLRYLPDHDDVTSFTATVEDATDDYIVLGGTYFYPEGGGQPADHGTLDWEGGAADVVDVQKEHGDVRHAIDNRDGDLPDAGATVEGHVDEERRQKHRRMHTAQHVVSKIVLDQFGAQTAGNQIHADRSRIDFEPADFSDEDVAFIEERTNVTIEQDLRVEKKQMARAEAEEKTPEGRGLLDLIPDHVDPLRMVEIGGLDLCPCGGTHVDRLGEVGRIHITNRTSKGADVDRIEFELVD
;
A
#
# COMPACT_ATOMS: atom_id res chain seq x y z
N MET A 1 -17.17 0.29 13.84
CA MET A 1 -16.44 0.48 12.57
C MET A 1 -15.18 1.28 12.89
N THR A 2 -14.02 0.70 12.65
CA THR A 2 -12.72 1.32 12.96
C THR A 2 -12.41 2.48 12.03
N ASP A 3 -11.99 3.61 12.57
CA ASP A 3 -11.50 4.76 11.81
C ASP A 3 -10.08 4.49 11.28
N LEU A 4 -9.89 4.57 9.95
CA LEU A 4 -8.58 4.39 9.31
C LEU A 4 -7.82 5.71 9.29
N ARG A 5 -7.14 6.04 10.38
CA ARG A 5 -6.50 7.34 10.63
C ARG A 5 -5.27 7.62 9.77
N TYR A 6 -4.70 6.61 9.12
CA TYR A 6 -3.61 6.83 8.15
C TYR A 6 -4.10 7.48 6.85
N LEU A 7 -5.43 7.46 6.58
CA LEU A 7 -6.05 8.10 5.43
C LEU A 7 -6.39 9.57 5.72
N PRO A 8 -6.36 10.48 4.75
CA PRO A 8 -5.85 10.22 3.39
C PRO A 8 -4.33 10.34 3.28
N ASP A 9 -3.63 11.05 4.21
CA ASP A 9 -2.24 11.50 4.09
C ASP A 9 -1.47 11.46 5.41
N HIS A 10 -1.77 10.46 6.26
CA HIS A 10 -1.09 10.27 7.56
C HIS A 10 -0.46 8.89 7.67
N ASP A 11 0.00 8.35 6.54
CA ASP A 11 0.64 7.03 6.45
C ASP A 11 2.11 7.04 6.93
N ASP A 12 2.61 8.20 7.33
CA ASP A 12 3.89 8.41 8.01
C ASP A 12 3.78 8.31 9.55
N VAL A 13 2.57 8.36 10.10
CA VAL A 13 2.36 8.25 11.56
C VAL A 13 2.54 6.80 12.01
N THR A 14 3.50 6.58 12.92
CA THR A 14 3.86 5.26 13.44
C THR A 14 3.63 5.09 14.94
N SER A 15 3.28 6.17 15.67
CA SER A 15 2.94 6.10 17.10
C SER A 15 1.65 6.87 17.37
N PHE A 16 0.73 6.27 18.13
CA PHE A 16 -0.57 6.86 18.39
C PHE A 16 -1.24 6.28 19.65
N THR A 17 -2.29 6.93 20.11
CA THR A 17 -3.17 6.39 21.15
C THR A 17 -4.55 6.07 20.55
N ALA A 18 -5.17 5.02 21.06
CA ALA A 18 -6.51 4.61 20.66
C ALA A 18 -7.31 4.04 21.84
N THR A 19 -8.62 3.95 21.65
CA THR A 19 -9.51 3.29 22.61
C THR A 19 -9.81 1.87 22.11
N VAL A 20 -9.76 0.89 23.01
CA VAL A 20 -10.16 -0.49 22.74
C VAL A 20 -11.68 -0.55 22.59
N GLU A 21 -12.19 -1.13 21.51
CA GLU A 21 -13.60 -1.44 21.31
C GLU A 21 -13.92 -2.91 21.69
N ASP A 22 -13.01 -3.82 21.35
CA ASP A 22 -13.10 -5.25 21.66
C ASP A 22 -11.71 -5.87 21.78
N ALA A 23 -11.55 -6.88 22.63
CA ALA A 23 -10.31 -7.61 22.80
C ALA A 23 -10.58 -9.09 23.08
N THR A 24 -9.85 -9.94 22.41
CA THR A 24 -9.86 -11.40 22.55
C THR A 24 -8.42 -11.91 22.68
N ASP A 25 -8.25 -13.22 22.94
CA ASP A 25 -6.91 -13.83 22.95
C ASP A 25 -6.21 -13.78 21.59
N ASP A 26 -6.96 -13.61 20.48
CA ASP A 26 -6.43 -13.65 19.12
C ASP A 26 -6.25 -12.27 18.50
N TYR A 27 -7.07 -11.26 18.88
CA TYR A 27 -7.04 -9.94 18.27
C TYR A 27 -7.59 -8.83 19.18
N ILE A 28 -7.21 -7.60 18.88
CA ILE A 28 -7.76 -6.36 19.46
C ILE A 28 -8.39 -5.51 18.38
N VAL A 29 -9.58 -4.94 18.64
CA VAL A 29 -10.26 -3.96 17.79
C VAL A 29 -10.16 -2.59 18.45
N LEU A 30 -9.71 -1.60 17.68
CA LEU A 30 -9.55 -0.22 18.12
C LEU A 30 -10.62 0.68 17.48
N GLY A 31 -11.04 1.75 18.17
CA GLY A 31 -11.94 2.76 17.63
C GLY A 31 -11.32 3.53 16.44
N GLY A 32 -10.01 3.60 16.39
CA GLY A 32 -9.25 4.15 15.25
C GLY A 32 -7.81 3.66 15.26
N THR A 33 -7.23 3.50 14.06
CA THR A 33 -5.90 2.91 13.91
C THR A 33 -5.08 3.59 12.82
N TYR A 34 -3.75 3.61 13.00
CA TYR A 34 -2.76 3.93 11.95
C TYR A 34 -2.10 2.69 11.37
N PHE A 35 -2.37 1.50 11.90
CA PHE A 35 -1.95 0.26 11.25
C PHE A 35 -2.66 0.08 9.91
N TYR A 36 -1.89 -0.19 8.87
CA TYR A 36 -2.42 -0.53 7.55
C TYR A 36 -2.91 -1.98 7.54
N PRO A 37 -4.20 -2.22 7.28
CA PRO A 37 -4.72 -3.57 7.08
C PRO A 37 -4.36 -4.08 5.70
N GLU A 38 -4.10 -5.38 5.56
CA GLU A 38 -3.81 -5.98 4.26
C GLU A 38 -4.85 -5.60 3.21
N GLY A 39 -4.38 -5.21 2.02
CA GLY A 39 -5.25 -4.83 0.91
C GLY A 39 -4.50 -4.30 -0.29
N GLY A 40 -5.12 -4.34 -1.47
CA GLY A 40 -4.55 -3.77 -2.69
C GLY A 40 -3.19 -4.35 -3.10
N GLY A 41 -2.86 -5.57 -2.65
CA GLY A 41 -1.56 -6.20 -2.88
C GLY A 41 -0.46 -5.80 -1.90
N GLN A 42 -0.73 -4.88 -0.96
CA GLN A 42 0.19 -4.54 0.12
C GLN A 42 -0.14 -5.37 1.37
N PRO A 43 0.84 -6.04 2.00
CA PRO A 43 0.62 -6.76 3.25
C PRO A 43 0.37 -5.81 4.42
N ALA A 44 -0.20 -6.35 5.48
CA ALA A 44 -0.46 -5.62 6.72
C ALA A 44 0.81 -5.09 7.38
N ASP A 45 0.63 -4.03 8.15
CA ASP A 45 1.65 -3.61 9.11
C ASP A 45 1.79 -4.59 10.27
N HIS A 46 2.94 -4.53 10.91
CA HIS A 46 3.22 -5.13 12.19
C HIS A 46 3.59 -4.03 13.20
N GLY A 47 3.72 -4.40 14.48
CA GLY A 47 4.14 -3.47 15.52
C GLY A 47 3.77 -3.96 16.91
N THR A 48 3.43 -3.03 17.83
CA THR A 48 3.01 -3.38 19.19
C THR A 48 1.80 -2.55 19.63
N LEU A 49 1.08 -3.09 20.61
CA LEU A 49 0.08 -2.38 21.39
C LEU A 49 0.47 -2.51 22.87
N ASP A 50 0.51 -1.36 23.55
CA ASP A 50 0.85 -1.26 24.97
C ASP A 50 -0.34 -0.63 25.73
N TRP A 51 -0.65 -1.17 26.92
CA TRP A 51 -1.73 -0.67 27.78
C TRP A 51 -1.38 -0.82 29.28
N GLU A 52 -2.19 -0.21 30.13
CA GLU A 52 -2.00 -0.38 31.58
C GLU A 52 -2.15 -1.86 31.98
N GLY A 53 -1.05 -2.48 32.35
CA GLY A 53 -1.00 -3.88 32.80
C GLY A 53 -0.70 -4.91 31.72
N GLY A 54 -0.35 -4.50 30.47
CA GLY A 54 0.03 -5.45 29.45
C GLY A 54 0.52 -4.85 28.15
N ALA A 55 1.01 -5.72 27.29
CA ALA A 55 1.42 -5.40 25.92
C ALA A 55 1.26 -6.64 25.03
N ALA A 56 1.23 -6.44 23.72
CA ALA A 56 1.27 -7.52 22.73
C ALA A 56 1.91 -7.07 21.42
N ASP A 57 2.49 -8.03 20.68
CA ASP A 57 2.90 -7.82 19.32
C ASP A 57 1.67 -7.85 18.39
N VAL A 58 1.61 -6.93 17.44
CA VAL A 58 0.66 -6.95 16.31
C VAL A 58 1.35 -7.65 15.15
N VAL A 59 0.88 -8.84 14.79
CA VAL A 59 1.52 -9.70 13.76
C VAL A 59 0.76 -9.72 12.44
N ASP A 60 -0.49 -9.24 12.41
CA ASP A 60 -1.31 -9.07 11.21
C ASP A 60 -2.43 -8.08 11.48
N VAL A 61 -2.95 -7.45 10.42
CA VAL A 61 -4.06 -6.51 10.51
C VAL A 61 -5.02 -6.75 9.34
N GLN A 62 -6.27 -7.07 9.66
CA GLN A 62 -7.29 -7.44 8.69
C GLN A 62 -8.57 -6.61 8.84
N LYS A 63 -9.21 -6.29 7.70
CA LYS A 63 -10.57 -5.71 7.70
C LYS A 63 -11.61 -6.81 7.73
N GLU A 64 -12.51 -6.74 8.70
CA GLU A 64 -13.61 -7.68 8.79
C GLU A 64 -14.91 -6.97 9.20
N HIS A 65 -15.92 -7.01 8.34
CA HIS A 65 -17.26 -6.42 8.57
C HIS A 65 -17.27 -4.93 8.98
N GLY A 66 -16.24 -4.17 8.54
CA GLY A 66 -16.10 -2.74 8.83
C GLY A 66 -15.21 -2.43 10.04
N ASP A 67 -14.78 -3.43 10.79
CA ASP A 67 -13.79 -3.30 11.85
C ASP A 67 -12.41 -3.69 11.35
N VAL A 68 -11.38 -3.23 12.06
CA VAL A 68 -9.99 -3.62 11.84
C VAL A 68 -9.55 -4.46 13.03
N ARG A 69 -9.24 -5.72 12.76
CA ARG A 69 -8.70 -6.65 13.73
C ARG A 69 -7.17 -6.61 13.68
N HIS A 70 -6.57 -6.29 14.82
CA HIS A 70 -5.13 -6.36 15.03
C HIS A 70 -4.84 -7.71 15.66
N ALA A 71 -4.41 -8.68 14.86
CA ALA A 71 -4.02 -10.01 15.37
C ALA A 71 -2.81 -9.89 16.29
N ILE A 72 -2.91 -10.43 17.49
CA ILE A 72 -1.89 -10.30 18.52
C ILE A 72 -1.17 -11.63 18.80
N ASP A 73 0.12 -11.52 19.16
CA ASP A 73 0.96 -12.61 19.64
C ASP A 73 1.85 -12.09 20.80
N ASN A 74 2.56 -13.00 21.46
CA ASN A 74 3.52 -12.68 22.53
C ASN A 74 2.95 -11.77 23.64
N ARG A 75 1.66 -11.91 23.95
CA ARG A 75 1.01 -11.07 24.96
C ARG A 75 1.62 -11.25 26.34
N ASP A 76 1.94 -10.11 26.98
CA ASP A 76 2.30 -10.02 28.37
C ASP A 76 1.17 -9.30 29.13
N GLY A 77 0.77 -9.84 30.29
CA GLY A 77 -0.31 -9.30 31.09
C GLY A 77 -1.74 -9.74 30.69
N ASP A 78 -2.74 -9.13 31.30
CA ASP A 78 -4.15 -9.37 31.01
C ASP A 78 -4.60 -8.60 29.77
N LEU A 79 -5.68 -9.06 29.10
CA LEU A 79 -6.28 -8.33 27.98
C LEU A 79 -6.81 -6.97 28.44
N PRO A 80 -6.73 -5.93 27.57
CA PRO A 80 -7.32 -4.64 27.91
C PRO A 80 -8.84 -4.72 27.88
N ASP A 81 -9.50 -4.06 28.84
CA ASP A 81 -10.96 -3.92 28.84
C ASP A 81 -11.42 -2.99 27.69
N ALA A 82 -12.65 -3.23 27.20
CA ALA A 82 -13.30 -2.28 26.29
C ALA A 82 -13.40 -0.89 26.96
N GLY A 83 -13.00 0.15 26.23
CA GLY A 83 -12.88 1.52 26.74
C GLY A 83 -11.49 1.87 27.30
N ALA A 84 -10.60 0.89 27.46
CA ALA A 84 -9.21 1.17 27.85
C ALA A 84 -8.46 1.94 26.75
N THR A 85 -7.47 2.72 27.15
CA THR A 85 -6.55 3.39 26.23
C THR A 85 -5.34 2.50 25.99
N VAL A 86 -4.95 2.39 24.73
CA VAL A 86 -3.72 1.72 24.30
C VAL A 86 -2.81 2.66 23.54
N GLU A 87 -1.51 2.44 23.60
CA GLU A 87 -0.51 3.07 22.77
C GLU A 87 -0.14 2.09 21.65
N GLY A 88 -0.28 2.50 20.38
CA GLY A 88 0.08 1.71 19.21
C GLY A 88 1.39 2.20 18.61
N HIS A 89 2.28 1.26 18.28
CA HIS A 89 3.55 1.51 17.62
C HIS A 89 3.66 0.63 16.39
N VAL A 90 3.54 1.26 15.21
CA VAL A 90 3.74 0.58 13.93
C VAL A 90 5.23 0.34 13.70
N ASP A 91 5.63 -0.83 13.21
CA ASP A 91 7.00 -1.10 12.76
C ASP A 91 7.37 -0.14 11.63
N GLU A 92 8.13 0.89 11.98
CA GLU A 92 8.52 1.98 11.08
C GLU A 92 9.38 1.47 9.91
N GLU A 93 10.29 0.53 10.15
CA GLU A 93 11.15 -0.02 9.11
C GLU A 93 10.34 -0.78 8.06
N ARG A 94 9.40 -1.64 8.51
CA ARG A 94 8.49 -2.37 7.66
C ARG A 94 7.57 -1.43 6.87
N ARG A 95 6.96 -0.44 7.54
CA ARG A 95 6.11 0.58 6.93
C ARG A 95 6.86 1.33 5.84
N GLN A 96 8.08 1.79 6.11
CA GLN A 96 8.87 2.55 5.14
C GLN A 96 9.24 1.69 3.92
N LYS A 97 9.60 0.42 4.10
CA LYS A 97 9.84 -0.51 2.99
C LYS A 97 8.58 -0.67 2.11
N HIS A 98 7.40 -0.82 2.71
CA HIS A 98 6.16 -0.92 1.95
C HIS A 98 5.80 0.39 1.23
N ARG A 99 5.97 1.56 1.86
CA ARG A 99 5.77 2.87 1.23
C ARG A 99 6.63 3.03 -0.02
N ARG A 100 7.93 2.73 0.09
CA ARG A 100 8.88 2.78 -1.03
C ARG A 100 8.49 1.81 -2.14
N MET A 101 8.25 0.56 -1.80
CA MET A 101 7.92 -0.51 -2.76
C MET A 101 6.59 -0.26 -3.49
N HIS A 102 5.57 0.20 -2.75
CA HIS A 102 4.27 0.51 -3.34
C HIS A 102 4.35 1.69 -4.30
N THR A 103 5.10 2.73 -3.95
CA THR A 103 5.31 3.87 -4.85
C THR A 103 6.11 3.46 -6.09
N ALA A 104 7.16 2.63 -5.94
CA ALA A 104 7.89 2.07 -7.09
C ALA A 104 6.96 1.31 -8.03
N GLN A 105 6.06 0.48 -7.48
CA GLN A 105 5.08 -0.26 -8.26
C GLN A 105 4.17 0.66 -9.09
N HIS A 106 3.71 1.79 -8.53
CA HIS A 106 2.92 2.78 -9.27
C HIS A 106 3.69 3.34 -10.46
N VAL A 107 4.97 3.68 -10.27
CA VAL A 107 5.83 4.20 -11.35
C VAL A 107 6.03 3.15 -12.43
N VAL A 108 6.38 1.91 -12.07
CA VAL A 108 6.54 0.80 -13.04
C VAL A 108 5.25 0.59 -13.83
N SER A 109 4.10 0.49 -13.14
CA SER A 109 2.79 0.28 -13.79
C SER A 109 2.44 1.40 -14.76
N LYS A 110 2.75 2.66 -14.40
CA LYS A 110 2.50 3.80 -15.28
C LYS A 110 3.38 3.80 -16.53
N ILE A 111 4.66 3.49 -16.38
CA ILE A 111 5.60 3.39 -17.51
C ILE A 111 5.19 2.27 -18.47
N VAL A 112 4.80 1.12 -17.94
CA VAL A 112 4.36 -0.02 -18.75
C VAL A 112 3.07 0.32 -19.51
N LEU A 113 2.11 0.98 -18.85
CA LEU A 113 0.88 1.43 -19.50
C LEU A 113 1.17 2.41 -20.64
N ASP A 114 2.00 3.42 -20.40
CA ASP A 114 2.28 4.47 -21.38
C ASP A 114 3.07 3.96 -22.59
N GLN A 115 4.01 3.06 -22.38
CA GLN A 115 4.90 2.59 -23.43
C GLN A 115 4.33 1.41 -24.20
N PHE A 116 3.66 0.49 -23.52
CA PHE A 116 3.23 -0.78 -24.10
C PHE A 116 1.72 -0.94 -24.17
N GLY A 117 0.94 -0.05 -23.55
CA GLY A 117 -0.51 -0.16 -23.45
C GLY A 117 -0.98 -1.31 -22.54
N ALA A 118 -0.06 -1.95 -21.82
CA ALA A 118 -0.37 -3.06 -20.94
C ALA A 118 -0.83 -2.58 -19.57
N GLN A 119 -1.94 -3.13 -19.09
CA GLN A 119 -2.54 -2.78 -17.78
C GLN A 119 -2.04 -3.72 -16.70
N THR A 120 -2.08 -3.25 -15.45
CA THR A 120 -1.82 -4.09 -14.29
C THR A 120 -3.02 -5.03 -14.09
N ALA A 121 -2.79 -6.33 -14.31
CA ALA A 121 -3.78 -7.39 -14.11
C ALA A 121 -3.74 -7.97 -12.68
N GLY A 122 -2.64 -7.79 -11.97
CA GLY A 122 -2.44 -8.22 -10.59
C GLY A 122 -1.13 -7.73 -10.03
N ASN A 123 -1.05 -7.64 -8.71
CA ASN A 123 0.17 -7.21 -8.03
C ASN A 123 0.29 -7.82 -6.64
N GLN A 124 1.51 -7.90 -6.15
CA GLN A 124 1.79 -8.20 -4.76
C GLN A 124 3.08 -7.52 -4.33
N ILE A 125 3.01 -6.83 -3.22
CA ILE A 125 4.11 -6.11 -2.60
C ILE A 125 4.61 -6.92 -1.41
N HIS A 126 5.92 -7.00 -1.26
CA HIS A 126 6.61 -7.48 -0.06
C HIS A 126 7.62 -6.42 0.38
N ALA A 127 8.20 -6.58 1.57
CA ALA A 127 9.19 -5.64 2.08
C ALA A 127 10.51 -5.65 1.28
N ASP A 128 10.82 -6.78 0.62
CA ASP A 128 12.06 -7.02 -0.11
C ASP A 128 11.89 -7.02 -1.64
N ARG A 129 10.67 -7.31 -2.13
CA ARG A 129 10.39 -7.40 -3.58
C ARG A 129 8.95 -7.08 -3.89
N SER A 130 8.67 -6.79 -5.15
CA SER A 130 7.32 -6.69 -5.70
C SER A 130 7.17 -7.53 -6.96
N ARG A 131 5.94 -7.96 -7.24
CA ARG A 131 5.58 -8.57 -8.50
C ARG A 131 4.36 -7.90 -9.09
N ILE A 132 4.36 -7.71 -10.41
CA ILE A 132 3.25 -7.12 -11.16
C ILE A 132 2.99 -7.99 -12.38
N ASP A 133 1.73 -8.35 -12.59
CA ASP A 133 1.26 -9.02 -13.78
C ASP A 133 0.66 -7.96 -14.72
N PHE A 134 1.08 -7.99 -16.00
CA PHE A 134 0.65 -7.07 -17.04
C PHE A 134 -0.09 -7.79 -18.14
N GLU A 135 -1.18 -7.15 -18.65
CA GLU A 135 -2.01 -7.69 -19.72
C GLU A 135 -2.56 -6.55 -20.61
N PRO A 136 -2.50 -6.63 -21.96
CA PRO A 136 -1.74 -7.64 -22.73
C PRO A 136 -0.24 -7.34 -22.69
N ALA A 137 0.61 -8.35 -22.49
CA ALA A 137 2.06 -8.19 -22.44
C ALA A 137 2.81 -9.43 -22.95
N ASP A 138 3.89 -9.17 -23.73
CA ASP A 138 4.90 -10.13 -24.17
C ASP A 138 6.23 -9.36 -24.28
N PHE A 139 6.87 -9.12 -23.14
CA PHE A 139 8.07 -8.28 -23.06
C PHE A 139 9.30 -9.03 -23.51
N SER A 140 10.11 -8.42 -24.38
CA SER A 140 11.48 -8.86 -24.68
C SER A 140 12.44 -8.46 -23.56
N ASP A 141 13.66 -8.97 -23.59
CA ASP A 141 14.72 -8.56 -22.67
C ASP A 141 15.06 -7.06 -22.82
N GLU A 142 14.93 -6.52 -24.05
CA GLU A 142 15.12 -5.08 -24.31
C GLU A 142 14.01 -4.24 -23.68
N ASP A 143 12.76 -4.71 -23.71
CA ASP A 143 11.63 -4.05 -23.05
C ASP A 143 11.80 -4.04 -21.52
N VAL A 144 12.25 -5.14 -20.94
CA VAL A 144 12.54 -5.23 -19.50
C VAL A 144 13.63 -4.24 -19.10
N ALA A 145 14.72 -4.17 -19.87
CA ALA A 145 15.79 -3.19 -19.62
C ALA A 145 15.28 -1.74 -19.75
N PHE A 146 14.44 -1.46 -20.75
CA PHE A 146 13.81 -0.14 -20.91
C PHE A 146 12.93 0.22 -19.72
N ILE A 147 12.08 -0.71 -19.24
CA ILE A 147 11.20 -0.50 -18.09
C ILE A 147 12.03 -0.15 -16.86
N GLU A 148 13.09 -0.89 -16.57
CA GLU A 148 13.99 -0.63 -15.44
C GLU A 148 14.66 0.75 -15.54
N GLU A 149 15.30 1.03 -16.69
CA GLU A 149 15.97 2.31 -16.91
C GLU A 149 15.00 3.48 -16.80
N ARG A 150 13.84 3.39 -17.46
CA ARG A 150 12.87 4.47 -17.48
C ARG A 150 12.25 4.72 -16.10
N THR A 151 12.01 3.66 -15.33
CA THR A 151 11.55 3.76 -13.94
C THR A 151 12.58 4.50 -13.09
N ASN A 152 13.84 4.11 -13.15
CA ASN A 152 14.90 4.75 -12.38
C ASN A 152 15.11 6.23 -12.76
N VAL A 153 15.09 6.55 -14.05
CA VAL A 153 15.13 7.95 -14.52
C VAL A 153 13.93 8.76 -14.01
N THR A 154 12.76 8.15 -13.91
CA THR A 154 11.57 8.81 -13.38
C THR A 154 11.67 9.04 -11.87
N ILE A 155 12.17 8.07 -11.13
CA ILE A 155 12.42 8.19 -9.68
C ILE A 155 13.42 9.32 -9.39
N GLU A 156 14.48 9.45 -10.19
CA GLU A 156 15.49 10.51 -10.08
C GLU A 156 14.93 11.92 -10.30
N GLN A 157 13.75 12.09 -10.89
CA GLN A 157 13.09 13.40 -11.00
C GLN A 157 12.56 13.91 -9.66
N ASP A 158 12.51 13.07 -8.66
CA ASP A 158 12.06 13.38 -7.30
C ASP A 158 10.71 14.12 -7.25
N LEU A 159 9.74 13.66 -8.07
CA LEU A 159 8.41 14.23 -8.12
C LEU A 159 7.69 14.05 -6.78
N ARG A 160 6.84 15.02 -6.44
CA ARG A 160 6.00 14.96 -5.25
C ARG A 160 4.92 13.88 -5.40
N VAL A 161 4.66 13.14 -4.34
CA VAL A 161 3.58 12.15 -4.24
C VAL A 161 2.53 12.72 -3.28
N GLU A 162 1.35 13.03 -3.79
CA GLU A 162 0.24 13.57 -3.01
C GLU A 162 -0.84 12.52 -2.79
N LYS A 163 -1.27 12.40 -1.57
CA LYS A 163 -2.33 11.50 -1.14
C LYS A 163 -3.51 12.36 -0.71
N LYS A 164 -4.62 12.31 -1.44
CA LYS A 164 -5.75 13.22 -1.22
C LYS A 164 -7.09 12.55 -1.45
N GLN A 165 -8.13 13.14 -0.88
CA GLN A 165 -9.50 12.79 -1.22
C GLN A 165 -9.96 13.58 -2.45
N MET A 166 -10.70 12.92 -3.32
CA MET A 166 -11.29 13.48 -4.54
C MET A 166 -12.71 12.94 -4.70
N ALA A 167 -13.65 13.80 -5.09
CA ALA A 167 -15.00 13.34 -5.41
C ALA A 167 -14.95 12.28 -6.51
N ARG A 168 -15.76 11.21 -6.40
CA ARG A 168 -15.76 10.10 -7.36
C ARG A 168 -15.88 10.58 -8.80
N ALA A 169 -16.84 11.46 -9.09
CA ALA A 169 -17.04 11.97 -10.45
C ALA A 169 -15.81 12.70 -11.02
N GLU A 170 -15.07 13.42 -10.16
CA GLU A 170 -13.83 14.08 -10.56
C GLU A 170 -12.69 13.06 -10.77
N ALA A 171 -12.63 12.03 -9.92
CA ALA A 171 -11.65 10.94 -10.05
C ALA A 171 -11.87 10.17 -11.37
N GLU A 172 -13.10 9.84 -11.71
CA GLU A 172 -13.47 9.14 -12.96
C GLU A 172 -13.10 9.98 -14.20
N GLU A 173 -13.27 11.31 -14.14
CA GLU A 173 -12.90 12.20 -15.23
C GLU A 173 -11.37 12.34 -15.40
N LYS A 174 -10.62 12.36 -14.28
CA LYS A 174 -9.19 12.69 -14.29
C LYS A 174 -8.26 11.47 -14.33
N THR A 175 -8.73 10.30 -13.91
CA THR A 175 -7.92 9.09 -13.93
C THR A 175 -7.68 8.65 -15.38
N PRO A 176 -6.42 8.45 -15.81
CA PRO A 176 -6.13 7.97 -17.15
C PRO A 176 -6.79 6.61 -17.42
N GLU A 177 -7.25 6.41 -18.66
CA GLU A 177 -7.82 5.13 -19.10
C GLU A 177 -6.82 3.98 -18.86
N GLY A 178 -7.28 2.86 -18.32
CA GLY A 178 -6.43 1.71 -17.97
C GLY A 178 -5.64 1.91 -16.67
N ARG A 179 -5.84 3.02 -15.97
CA ARG A 179 -5.15 3.30 -14.71
C ARG A 179 -6.10 3.20 -13.51
N GLY A 180 -5.81 2.24 -12.66
CA GLY A 180 -6.62 1.94 -11.49
C GLY A 180 -7.87 1.12 -11.82
N LEU A 181 -8.38 0.47 -10.79
CA LEU A 181 -9.54 -0.42 -10.90
C LEU A 181 -10.78 0.29 -10.31
N LEU A 182 -11.13 1.46 -10.85
CA LEU A 182 -12.29 2.25 -10.39
C LEU A 182 -13.57 1.42 -10.36
N ASP A 183 -13.76 0.56 -11.36
CA ASP A 183 -14.93 -0.32 -11.48
C ASP A 183 -15.02 -1.37 -10.36
N LEU A 184 -13.92 -1.65 -9.65
CA LEU A 184 -13.90 -2.56 -8.50
C LEU A 184 -14.21 -1.87 -7.17
N ILE A 185 -14.20 -0.52 -7.15
CA ILE A 185 -14.53 0.24 -5.95
C ILE A 185 -16.05 0.44 -5.91
N PRO A 186 -16.75 -0.01 -4.86
CA PRO A 186 -18.20 0.13 -4.77
C PRO A 186 -18.67 1.58 -4.97
N ASP A 187 -19.78 1.77 -5.71
CA ASP A 187 -20.31 3.08 -6.10
C ASP A 187 -20.59 4.02 -4.92
N HIS A 188 -20.89 3.46 -3.74
CA HIS A 188 -21.17 4.26 -2.54
C HIS A 188 -19.92 4.84 -1.88
N VAL A 189 -18.72 4.47 -2.34
CA VAL A 189 -17.46 5.04 -1.82
C VAL A 189 -17.21 6.37 -2.51
N ASP A 190 -17.51 7.44 -1.82
CA ASP A 190 -17.27 8.84 -2.25
C ASP A 190 -17.04 9.68 -0.98
N PRO A 191 -15.94 10.43 -0.85
CA PRO A 191 -14.86 10.59 -1.82
C PRO A 191 -13.92 9.37 -1.92
N LEU A 192 -13.20 9.29 -3.05
CA LEU A 192 -12.11 8.32 -3.25
C LEU A 192 -10.78 8.88 -2.72
N ARG A 193 -9.96 8.01 -2.12
CA ARG A 193 -8.56 8.36 -1.89
C ARG A 193 -7.76 8.15 -3.16
N MET A 194 -7.09 9.21 -3.59
CA MET A 194 -6.26 9.26 -4.79
C MET A 194 -4.80 9.44 -4.42
N VAL A 195 -3.92 8.80 -5.18
CA VAL A 195 -2.47 9.05 -5.16
C VAL A 195 -2.10 9.71 -6.47
N GLU A 196 -1.51 10.89 -6.37
CA GLU A 196 -1.00 11.68 -7.51
C GLU A 196 0.53 11.77 -7.44
N ILE A 197 1.20 11.40 -8.52
CA ILE A 197 2.64 11.56 -8.67
C ILE A 197 2.88 12.68 -9.67
N GLY A 198 3.13 13.86 -9.19
CA GLY A 198 3.58 15.09 -9.85
C GLY A 198 3.41 15.19 -11.38
N GLY A 199 2.19 15.11 -11.91
CA GLY A 199 1.91 15.17 -13.35
C GLY A 199 2.25 13.90 -14.14
N LEU A 200 2.80 12.87 -13.47
CA LEU A 200 3.09 11.56 -14.06
C LEU A 200 1.86 10.63 -14.00
N ASP A 201 1.24 10.52 -12.83
CA ASP A 201 0.20 9.53 -12.56
C ASP A 201 -0.86 10.06 -11.60
N LEU A 202 -2.09 9.60 -11.76
CA LEU A 202 -3.19 9.79 -10.82
C LEU A 202 -4.03 8.52 -10.81
N CYS A 203 -4.14 7.87 -9.64
CA CYS A 203 -4.97 6.68 -9.54
C CYS A 203 -5.56 6.49 -8.13
N PRO A 204 -6.72 5.81 -8.00
CA PRO A 204 -7.27 5.45 -6.71
C PRO A 204 -6.36 4.41 -6.04
N CYS A 205 -5.95 4.69 -4.81
CA CYS A 205 -5.14 3.76 -4.03
C CYS A 205 -5.34 3.98 -2.53
N GLY A 206 -5.57 2.89 -1.79
CA GLY A 206 -5.70 2.89 -0.33
C GLY A 206 -4.41 2.55 0.41
N GLY A 207 -3.32 2.25 -0.31
CA GLY A 207 -2.05 1.83 0.27
C GLY A 207 -1.19 2.97 0.81
N THR A 208 -0.03 2.64 1.37
CA THR A 208 0.91 3.62 1.93
C THR A 208 1.98 3.99 0.92
N HIS A 209 2.36 5.27 0.88
CA HIS A 209 3.29 5.82 -0.11
C HIS A 209 4.29 6.79 0.51
N VAL A 210 5.46 6.93 -0.12
CA VAL A 210 6.42 8.00 0.19
C VAL A 210 5.87 9.36 -0.23
N ASP A 211 6.47 10.45 0.23
CA ASP A 211 6.03 11.81 -0.11
C ASP A 211 6.74 12.37 -1.34
N ARG A 212 7.87 11.77 -1.70
CA ARG A 212 8.65 12.12 -2.89
C ARG A 212 9.25 10.88 -3.54
N LEU A 213 9.36 10.87 -4.87
CA LEU A 213 9.93 9.74 -5.60
C LEU A 213 11.39 9.43 -5.22
N GLY A 214 12.18 10.45 -4.87
CA GLY A 214 13.58 10.25 -4.44
C GLY A 214 13.73 9.35 -3.21
N GLU A 215 12.70 9.26 -2.37
CA GLU A 215 12.71 8.35 -1.21
C GLU A 215 12.62 6.87 -1.59
N VAL A 216 12.17 6.57 -2.81
CA VAL A 216 12.08 5.18 -3.31
C VAL A 216 13.47 4.54 -3.42
N GLY A 217 14.51 5.31 -3.82
CA GLY A 217 15.82 4.80 -4.20
C GLY A 217 15.81 4.33 -5.65
N ARG A 218 16.33 3.16 -5.94
CA ARG A 218 16.34 2.57 -7.30
C ARG A 218 15.64 1.22 -7.31
N ILE A 219 15.14 0.82 -8.47
CA ILE A 219 14.66 -0.54 -8.68
C ILE A 219 15.68 -1.34 -9.49
N HIS A 220 15.66 -2.66 -9.28
CA HIS A 220 16.29 -3.65 -10.15
C HIS A 220 15.29 -4.73 -10.49
N ILE A 221 15.02 -4.95 -11.78
CA ILE A 221 14.13 -6.03 -12.23
C ILE A 221 14.91 -7.35 -12.16
N THR A 222 14.47 -8.22 -11.26
CA THR A 222 15.14 -9.49 -10.97
C THR A 222 14.66 -10.63 -11.87
N ASN A 223 13.42 -10.54 -12.38
CA ASN A 223 12.86 -11.61 -13.18
C ASN A 223 11.70 -11.13 -14.08
N ARG A 224 11.54 -11.78 -15.22
CA ARG A 224 10.35 -11.76 -16.07
C ARG A 224 9.86 -13.18 -16.29
N THR A 225 8.57 -13.42 -16.14
CA THR A 225 7.96 -14.75 -16.36
C THR A 225 6.68 -14.61 -17.15
N SER A 226 6.56 -15.30 -18.28
CA SER A 226 5.28 -15.43 -18.98
C SER A 226 4.32 -16.30 -18.17
N LYS A 227 3.10 -15.82 -17.96
CA LYS A 227 2.05 -16.46 -17.16
C LYS A 227 0.93 -17.07 -18.00
N GLY A 228 1.09 -17.08 -19.31
CA GLY A 228 0.13 -17.58 -20.28
C GLY A 228 0.10 -16.70 -21.52
N ALA A 229 -0.89 -16.88 -22.39
CA ALA A 229 -1.07 -16.01 -23.54
C ALA A 229 -1.32 -14.56 -23.06
N ASP A 230 -0.52 -13.64 -23.60
CA ASP A 230 -0.65 -12.19 -23.37
C ASP A 230 -0.49 -11.71 -21.92
N VAL A 231 0.06 -12.51 -20.98
CA VAL A 231 0.31 -12.09 -19.60
C VAL A 231 1.77 -12.30 -19.23
N ASP A 232 2.46 -11.22 -18.91
CA ASP A 232 3.81 -11.25 -18.38
C ASP A 232 3.87 -10.71 -16.95
N ARG A 233 4.65 -11.38 -16.14
CA ARG A 233 5.01 -10.97 -14.77
C ARG A 233 6.38 -10.35 -14.74
N ILE A 234 6.49 -9.17 -14.14
CA ILE A 234 7.75 -8.54 -13.75
C ILE A 234 7.91 -8.63 -12.24
N GLU A 235 9.09 -9.06 -11.79
CA GLU A 235 9.50 -9.05 -10.39
C GLU A 235 10.68 -8.09 -10.23
N PHE A 236 10.66 -7.25 -9.20
CA PHE A 236 11.72 -6.30 -8.93
C PHE A 236 11.95 -6.12 -7.43
N GLU A 237 13.13 -5.66 -7.08
CA GLU A 237 13.56 -5.27 -5.74
C GLU A 237 14.02 -3.81 -5.71
N LEU A 238 14.09 -3.24 -4.52
CA LEU A 238 14.71 -1.93 -4.30
C LEU A 238 16.20 -2.12 -4.04
N VAL A 239 17.02 -1.30 -4.69
CA VAL A 239 18.47 -1.23 -4.46
C VAL A 239 18.82 0.19 -4.00
N ASP A 240 19.72 0.29 -3.01
CA ASP A 240 20.19 1.57 -2.44
C ASP A 240 21.29 2.20 -3.29
#